data_d5de1281fed9fbcead3f06fd5d1bcdf0
#
_entry.id   d5de1281fed9fbcead3f06fd5d1bcdf0
#
_cell.length_a   1.000
_cell.length_b   1.000
_cell.length_c   1.000
_cell.angle_alpha   90.00
_cell.angle_beta   90.00
_cell.angle_gamma   90.00
#
_symmetry.space_group_name_H-M   'P 1'
#
loop_
_entity.id
_entity.type
_entity.pdbx_description
1 polymer ?
#
loop_
_entity_poly.entity_id
_entity_poly.type
_entity_poly.pdbx_seq_one_letter_code
_entity_poly.pdbx_strand_id
1 'polypeptide(L)'
;MVMMNETWYQDPYPGKSRKWLVIFSIIAYFVGETIIQGLTLFFLGSEQNIDSAMDVLLLLNSYPTIYIILDIIWIALFIWGLSACGLKFFSRQKVTSKFFFDVLIGVVLIFAFQWLIGGLTQWLYPEQVDSVNQTILMNSANQMPNWKIFLCFCILPAISEEILTRGLIMRYFVPKHPFLGMVLAAAFFATLHASNLWIHWLGYYAMGMALAWTYYRTGRIEAAMTVHFINNFIATIPMYLS
;
A
#
# COMPACT_ATOMS: atom_id res chain seq x y z
N MET A 1 -31.03 -0.94 2.15
CA MET A 1 -30.36 -2.24 2.38
C MET A 1 -29.67 -2.62 1.09
N VAL A 2 -28.41 -2.24 0.91
CA VAL A 2 -27.61 -2.57 -0.29
C VAL A 2 -27.35 -4.06 -0.22
N MET A 3 -27.83 -4.81 -1.22
CA MET A 3 -27.60 -6.25 -1.30
C MET A 3 -26.08 -6.48 -1.26
N MET A 4 -25.61 -7.20 -0.25
CA MET A 4 -24.24 -7.69 -0.14
C MET A 4 -23.94 -8.44 -1.45
N ASN A 5 -22.93 -8.00 -2.14
CA ASN A 5 -22.54 -8.61 -3.41
C ASN A 5 -22.06 -10.03 -3.09
N GLU A 6 -22.81 -11.06 -3.50
CA GLU A 6 -22.51 -12.46 -3.25
C GLU A 6 -21.11 -12.88 -3.78
N THR A 7 -20.53 -12.05 -4.65
CA THR A 7 -19.18 -12.27 -5.21
C THR A 7 -18.06 -12.14 -4.18
N TRP A 8 -18.28 -11.45 -3.05
CA TRP A 8 -17.32 -11.39 -1.93
C TRP A 8 -17.10 -12.77 -1.31
N TYR A 9 -18.10 -13.66 -1.40
CA TYR A 9 -18.16 -14.97 -0.74
C TYR A 9 -17.79 -16.15 -1.64
N GLN A 10 -17.52 -15.95 -2.93
CA GLN A 10 -17.19 -17.04 -3.86
C GLN A 10 -15.72 -17.50 -3.77
N ASP A 11 -15.09 -17.39 -2.60
CA ASP A 11 -13.84 -18.07 -2.30
C ASP A 11 -14.12 -19.58 -2.17
N PRO A 12 -13.29 -20.48 -2.76
CA PRO A 12 -13.41 -21.94 -2.57
C PRO A 12 -13.25 -22.37 -1.10
N TYR A 13 -12.95 -21.47 -0.19
CA TYR A 13 -12.93 -21.68 1.26
C TYR A 13 -13.83 -20.69 2.02
N PRO A 14 -15.12 -20.55 1.67
CA PRO A 14 -16.00 -19.58 2.30
C PRO A 14 -16.10 -19.87 3.81
N GLY A 15 -15.77 -18.87 4.60
CA GLY A 15 -16.08 -18.87 6.02
C GLY A 15 -15.06 -19.46 6.98
N LYS A 16 -13.90 -19.95 6.55
CA LYS A 16 -12.80 -20.27 7.45
C LYS A 16 -11.83 -19.12 7.54
N SER A 17 -11.81 -18.46 8.70
CA SER A 17 -10.76 -17.48 9.02
C SER A 17 -9.40 -18.19 9.05
N ARG A 18 -8.42 -17.63 8.35
CA ARG A 18 -7.03 -18.10 8.32
C ARG A 18 -6.12 -17.18 9.13
N LYS A 19 -6.58 -16.74 10.30
CA LYS A 19 -5.92 -15.71 11.12
C LYS A 19 -4.43 -15.94 11.32
N TRP A 20 -4.06 -17.15 11.71
CA TRP A 20 -2.65 -17.47 11.93
C TRP A 20 -1.82 -17.39 10.66
N LEU A 21 -2.34 -17.90 9.53
CA LEU A 21 -1.67 -17.80 8.25
C LEU A 21 -1.49 -16.32 7.85
N VAL A 22 -2.50 -15.48 8.05
CA VAL A 22 -2.41 -14.04 7.78
C VAL A 22 -1.35 -13.37 8.66
N ILE A 23 -1.37 -13.63 9.97
CA ILE A 23 -0.40 -13.06 10.91
C ILE A 23 1.04 -13.46 10.50
N PHE A 24 1.28 -14.75 10.29
CA PHE A 24 2.59 -15.22 9.85
C PHE A 24 3.01 -14.66 8.49
N SER A 25 2.06 -14.50 7.56
CA SER A 25 2.35 -13.91 6.25
C SER A 25 2.75 -12.43 6.36
N ILE A 26 2.06 -11.66 7.20
CA ILE A 26 2.42 -10.25 7.43
C ILE A 26 3.81 -10.15 8.07
N ILE A 27 4.09 -10.97 9.08
CA ILE A 27 5.41 -11.03 9.71
C ILE A 27 6.48 -11.42 8.68
N ALA A 28 6.23 -12.46 7.87
CA ALA A 28 7.14 -12.91 6.85
C ALA A 28 7.43 -11.84 5.80
N TYR A 29 6.41 -11.03 5.42
CA TYR A 29 6.61 -9.91 4.51
C TYR A 29 7.64 -8.92 5.06
N PHE A 30 7.45 -8.42 6.29
CA PHE A 30 8.37 -7.45 6.88
C PHE A 30 9.75 -8.02 7.20
N VAL A 31 9.83 -9.29 7.58
CA VAL A 31 11.13 -9.98 7.73
C VAL A 31 11.86 -10.03 6.39
N GLY A 32 11.16 -10.35 5.30
CA GLY A 32 11.74 -10.36 3.96
C GLY A 32 12.24 -8.97 3.54
N GLU A 33 11.46 -7.91 3.77
CA GLU A 33 11.89 -6.53 3.54
C GLU A 33 13.17 -6.19 4.32
N THR A 34 13.23 -6.58 5.59
CA THR A 34 14.43 -6.36 6.42
C THR A 34 15.64 -7.12 5.87
N ILE A 35 15.46 -8.36 5.39
CA ILE A 35 16.52 -9.15 4.76
C ILE A 35 17.01 -8.47 3.47
N ILE A 36 16.11 -7.96 2.63
CA ILE A 36 16.45 -7.26 1.39
C ILE A 36 17.25 -6.00 1.69
N GLN A 37 16.85 -5.22 2.68
CA GLN A 37 17.61 -4.06 3.15
C GLN A 37 19.01 -4.47 3.61
N GLY A 38 19.12 -5.53 4.41
CA GLY A 38 20.39 -6.07 4.87
C GLY A 38 21.30 -6.56 3.73
N LEU A 39 20.74 -7.27 2.74
CA LEU A 39 21.47 -7.69 1.55
C LEU A 39 21.94 -6.49 0.71
N THR A 40 21.09 -5.48 0.55
CA THR A 40 21.46 -4.25 -0.16
C THR A 40 22.65 -3.57 0.51
N LEU A 41 22.61 -3.44 1.84
CA LEU A 41 23.72 -2.87 2.61
C LEU A 41 24.99 -3.74 2.52
N PHE A 42 24.86 -5.05 2.52
CA PHE A 42 26.01 -5.97 2.37
C PHE A 42 26.69 -5.79 1.02
N PHE A 43 25.95 -5.70 -0.08
CA PHE A 43 26.51 -5.57 -1.42
C PHE A 43 27.04 -4.16 -1.72
N LEU A 44 26.43 -3.11 -1.20
CA LEU A 44 26.81 -1.75 -1.51
C LEU A 44 27.60 -1.05 -0.40
N GLY A 45 27.50 -1.52 0.83
CA GLY A 45 28.13 -0.91 1.98
C GLY A 45 29.66 -0.99 1.97
N SER A 46 30.22 -1.98 1.25
CA SER A 46 31.68 -2.10 1.07
C SER A 46 32.24 -1.11 0.04
N GLU A 47 31.39 -0.55 -0.83
CA GLU A 47 31.80 0.42 -1.86
C GLU A 47 31.57 1.87 -1.40
N GLN A 48 30.76 2.07 -0.37
CA GLN A 48 30.46 3.38 0.20
C GLN A 48 30.94 3.40 1.66
N ASN A 49 31.63 4.47 2.04
CA ASN A 49 32.04 4.67 3.44
C ASN A 49 30.77 4.89 4.30
N ILE A 50 30.21 3.81 4.82
CA ILE A 50 29.04 3.82 5.71
C ILE A 50 29.57 3.83 7.14
N ASP A 51 29.71 5.02 7.70
CA ASP A 51 30.25 5.23 9.04
C ASP A 51 29.18 5.57 10.09
N SER A 52 27.94 5.84 9.63
CA SER A 52 26.84 6.23 10.52
C SER A 52 25.49 5.61 10.14
N ALA A 53 24.57 5.58 11.09
CA ALA A 53 23.17 5.20 10.84
C ALA A 53 22.50 6.13 9.80
N MET A 54 22.95 7.38 9.69
CA MET A 54 22.46 8.32 8.70
C MET A 54 22.86 7.91 7.28
N ASP A 55 24.09 7.42 7.07
CA ASP A 55 24.56 6.94 5.77
C ASP A 55 23.76 5.72 5.31
N VAL A 56 23.44 4.81 6.25
CA VAL A 56 22.54 3.67 5.99
C VAL A 56 21.18 4.15 5.50
N LEU A 57 20.58 5.12 6.20
CA LEU A 57 19.28 5.65 5.87
C LEU A 57 19.28 6.35 4.49
N LEU A 58 20.31 7.14 4.22
CA LEU A 58 20.46 7.83 2.92
C LEU A 58 20.63 6.82 1.77
N LEU A 59 21.44 5.78 1.97
CA LEU A 59 21.62 4.74 0.96
C LEU A 59 20.31 4.01 0.66
N LEU A 60 19.59 3.57 1.66
CA LEU A 60 18.31 2.89 1.47
C LEU A 60 17.25 3.80 0.84
N ASN A 61 17.18 5.05 1.25
CA ASN A 61 16.23 6.02 0.70
C ASN A 61 16.56 6.46 -0.74
N SER A 62 17.79 6.23 -1.24
CA SER A 62 18.13 6.43 -2.66
C SER A 62 17.59 5.33 -3.57
N TYR A 63 16.97 4.31 -3.00
CA TYR A 63 16.44 3.14 -3.72
C TYR A 63 17.44 2.59 -4.74
N PRO A 64 18.55 1.99 -4.28
CA PRO A 64 19.54 1.41 -5.18
C PRO A 64 18.89 0.40 -6.13
N THR A 65 19.40 0.30 -7.35
CA THR A 65 18.77 -0.59 -8.37
C THR A 65 18.74 -2.05 -7.89
N ILE A 66 19.75 -2.50 -7.14
CA ILE A 66 19.77 -3.84 -6.56
C ILE A 66 18.64 -4.04 -5.54
N TYR A 67 18.36 -3.03 -4.70
CA TYR A 67 17.24 -3.05 -3.76
C TYR A 67 15.91 -3.25 -4.49
N ILE A 68 15.69 -2.48 -5.56
CA ILE A 68 14.45 -2.55 -6.37
C ILE A 68 14.28 -3.94 -7.01
N ILE A 69 15.38 -4.51 -7.54
CA ILE A 69 15.33 -5.86 -8.14
C ILE A 69 14.99 -6.91 -7.09
N LEU A 70 15.64 -6.85 -5.93
CA LEU A 70 15.38 -7.79 -4.82
C LEU A 70 13.94 -7.65 -4.29
N ASP A 71 13.43 -6.43 -4.18
CA ASP A 71 12.05 -6.16 -3.74
C ASP A 71 11.02 -6.71 -4.72
N ILE A 72 11.21 -6.50 -6.02
CA ILE A 72 10.34 -7.09 -7.06
C ILE A 72 10.33 -8.62 -6.96
N ILE A 73 11.51 -9.23 -6.83
CA ILE A 73 11.62 -10.68 -6.68
C ILE A 73 10.92 -11.14 -5.42
N TRP A 74 11.10 -10.44 -4.31
CA TRP A 74 10.46 -10.75 -3.04
C TRP A 74 8.95 -10.66 -3.11
N ILE A 75 8.40 -9.58 -3.63
CA ILE A 75 6.94 -9.42 -3.80
C ILE A 75 6.39 -10.55 -4.66
N ALA A 76 7.07 -10.91 -5.75
CA ALA A 76 6.66 -12.01 -6.63
C ALA A 76 6.68 -13.37 -5.90
N LEU A 77 7.75 -13.67 -5.17
CA LEU A 77 7.89 -14.88 -4.36
C LEU A 77 6.87 -14.93 -3.22
N PHE A 78 6.61 -13.80 -2.58
CA PHE A 78 5.61 -13.68 -1.53
C PHE A 78 4.21 -13.99 -2.05
N ILE A 79 3.79 -13.38 -3.16
CA ILE A 79 2.48 -13.65 -3.80
C ILE A 79 2.40 -15.10 -4.27
N TRP A 80 3.48 -15.64 -4.84
CA TRP A 80 3.55 -17.06 -5.24
C TRP A 80 3.39 -18.00 -4.04
N GLY A 81 4.13 -17.76 -2.95
CA GLY A 81 4.05 -18.55 -1.72
C GLY A 81 2.66 -18.52 -1.09
N LEU A 82 2.03 -17.33 -1.02
CA LEU A 82 0.65 -17.21 -0.56
C LEU A 82 -0.32 -18.01 -1.44
N SER A 83 -0.12 -17.96 -2.76
CA SER A 83 -0.93 -18.72 -3.72
C SER A 83 -0.74 -20.23 -3.57
N ALA A 84 0.49 -20.69 -3.30
CA ALA A 84 0.81 -22.09 -2.99
C ALA A 84 0.15 -22.55 -1.68
N CYS A 85 -0.02 -21.64 -0.69
CA CYS A 85 -0.80 -21.88 0.51
C CYS A 85 -2.33 -21.85 0.26
N GLY A 86 -2.77 -21.70 -0.98
CA GLY A 86 -4.18 -21.71 -1.39
C GLY A 86 -4.89 -20.38 -1.19
N LEU A 87 -4.16 -19.25 -0.99
CA LEU A 87 -4.76 -17.92 -0.97
C LEU A 87 -4.91 -17.40 -2.41
N LYS A 88 -6.08 -16.89 -2.74
CA LYS A 88 -6.38 -16.34 -4.09
C LYS A 88 -6.73 -14.88 -3.96
N PHE A 89 -6.01 -14.02 -4.66
CA PHE A 89 -6.19 -12.58 -4.58
C PHE A 89 -6.89 -12.02 -5.82
N PHE A 90 -6.47 -12.43 -7.00
CA PHE A 90 -6.92 -11.88 -8.28
C PHE A 90 -8.22 -12.52 -8.75
N SER A 91 -9.11 -11.71 -9.27
CA SER A 91 -10.39 -12.15 -9.81
C SER A 91 -10.25 -12.68 -11.25
N ARG A 92 -10.96 -13.79 -11.55
CA ARG A 92 -11.07 -14.32 -12.91
C ARG A 92 -12.30 -13.80 -13.68
N GLN A 93 -13.11 -12.97 -13.03
CA GLN A 93 -14.30 -12.41 -13.67
C GLN A 93 -13.93 -11.37 -14.73
N LYS A 94 -14.77 -11.22 -15.75
CA LYS A 94 -14.59 -10.17 -16.77
C LYS A 94 -14.74 -8.79 -16.12
N VAL A 95 -13.92 -7.84 -16.59
CA VAL A 95 -14.06 -6.43 -16.25
C VAL A 95 -15.32 -5.88 -16.91
N THR A 96 -16.15 -5.16 -16.15
CA THR A 96 -17.41 -4.57 -16.62
C THR A 96 -17.36 -3.05 -16.51
N SER A 97 -18.29 -2.35 -17.12
CA SER A 97 -18.45 -0.88 -16.96
C SER A 97 -18.61 -0.46 -15.50
N LYS A 98 -19.27 -1.31 -14.69
CA LYS A 98 -19.39 -1.10 -13.25
C LYS A 98 -18.03 -1.06 -12.54
N PHE A 99 -17.07 -1.86 -12.95
CA PHE A 99 -15.71 -1.81 -12.42
C PHE A 99 -15.09 -0.43 -12.57
N PHE A 100 -15.13 0.15 -13.76
CA PHE A 100 -14.58 1.48 -14.01
C PHE A 100 -15.32 2.57 -13.25
N PHE A 101 -16.64 2.44 -13.10
CA PHE A 101 -17.45 3.36 -12.31
C PHE A 101 -17.08 3.31 -10.82
N ASP A 102 -16.97 2.11 -10.24
CA ASP A 102 -16.57 1.93 -8.83
C ASP A 102 -15.10 2.40 -8.60
N VAL A 103 -14.19 2.21 -9.55
CA VAL A 103 -12.83 2.76 -9.52
C VAL A 103 -12.86 4.29 -9.53
N LEU A 104 -13.64 4.90 -10.42
CA LEU A 104 -13.78 6.36 -10.48
C LEU A 104 -14.30 6.92 -9.15
N ILE A 105 -15.32 6.31 -8.55
CA ILE A 105 -15.82 6.72 -7.24
C ILE A 105 -14.73 6.58 -6.18
N GLY A 106 -13.96 5.48 -6.19
CA GLY A 106 -12.84 5.29 -5.27
C GLY A 106 -11.79 6.39 -5.36
N VAL A 107 -11.43 6.81 -6.59
CA VAL A 107 -10.52 7.94 -6.83
C VAL A 107 -11.12 9.23 -6.27
N VAL A 108 -12.39 9.52 -6.60
CA VAL A 108 -13.07 10.74 -6.10
C VAL A 108 -13.11 10.76 -4.56
N LEU A 109 -13.40 9.62 -3.92
CA LEU A 109 -13.41 9.53 -2.45
C LEU A 109 -12.03 9.83 -1.85
N ILE A 110 -10.95 9.30 -2.42
CA ILE A 110 -9.59 9.59 -1.93
C ILE A 110 -9.31 11.09 -2.00
N PHE A 111 -9.54 11.71 -3.15
CA PHE A 111 -9.26 13.14 -3.31
C PHE A 111 -10.17 14.02 -2.44
N ALA A 112 -11.44 13.64 -2.25
CA ALA A 112 -12.34 14.33 -1.34
C ALA A 112 -11.84 14.26 0.11
N PHE A 113 -11.38 13.09 0.56
CA PHE A 113 -10.80 12.95 1.90
C PHE A 113 -9.48 13.70 2.05
N GLN A 114 -8.59 13.64 1.05
CA GLN A 114 -7.32 14.38 1.07
C GLN A 114 -7.57 15.89 1.12
N TRP A 115 -8.51 16.41 0.34
CA TRP A 115 -8.89 17.81 0.37
C TRP A 115 -9.45 18.22 1.74
N LEU A 116 -10.37 17.42 2.30
CA LEU A 116 -10.97 17.69 3.62
C LEU A 116 -9.90 17.66 4.73
N ILE A 117 -9.11 16.60 4.78
CA ILE A 117 -8.08 16.41 5.82
C ILE A 117 -6.95 17.43 5.65
N GLY A 118 -6.54 17.72 4.41
CA GLY A 118 -5.53 18.76 4.11
C GLY A 118 -5.99 20.15 4.57
N GLY A 119 -7.23 20.52 4.27
CA GLY A 119 -7.81 21.79 4.74
C GLY A 119 -7.89 21.86 6.28
N LEU A 120 -8.28 20.75 6.93
CA LEU A 120 -8.31 20.66 8.38
C LEU A 120 -6.89 20.71 9.00
N THR A 121 -5.92 20.07 8.36
CA THR A 121 -4.50 20.13 8.77
C THR A 121 -3.98 21.56 8.69
N GLN A 122 -4.22 22.24 7.57
CA GLN A 122 -3.79 23.62 7.39
C GLN A 122 -4.43 24.58 8.42
N TRP A 123 -5.67 24.31 8.80
CA TRP A 123 -6.34 25.12 9.82
C TRP A 123 -5.84 24.87 11.23
N LEU A 124 -5.57 23.61 11.59
CA LEU A 124 -5.13 23.22 12.95
C LEU A 124 -3.62 23.36 13.14
N TYR A 125 -2.83 23.09 12.09
CA TYR A 125 -1.37 22.99 12.12
C TYR A 125 -0.74 23.69 10.90
N PRO A 126 -0.88 25.01 10.76
CA PRO A 126 -0.46 25.72 9.54
C PRO A 126 1.02 25.59 9.20
N GLU A 127 1.87 25.32 10.21
CA GLU A 127 3.32 25.15 10.02
C GLU A 127 3.76 23.71 9.74
N GLN A 128 2.83 22.74 9.78
CA GLN A 128 3.11 21.30 9.63
C GLN A 128 2.12 20.65 8.65
N VAL A 129 2.00 21.25 7.46
CA VAL A 129 1.03 20.80 6.45
C VAL A 129 1.39 19.40 5.90
N ASP A 130 2.69 19.14 5.68
CA ASP A 130 3.16 17.88 5.13
C ASP A 130 3.41 16.83 6.20
N SER A 131 3.03 15.58 5.91
CA SER A 131 3.38 14.44 6.75
C SER A 131 4.87 14.10 6.61
N VAL A 132 5.44 13.46 7.64
CA VAL A 132 6.82 12.95 7.59
C VAL A 132 7.00 12.00 6.40
N ASN A 133 6.00 11.17 6.11
CA ASN A 133 6.05 10.28 4.94
C ASN A 133 6.18 11.07 3.62
N GLN A 134 5.41 12.13 3.43
CA GLN A 134 5.50 12.95 2.22
C GLN A 134 6.87 13.62 2.10
N THR A 135 7.39 14.15 3.20
CA THR A 135 8.73 14.77 3.23
C THR A 135 9.83 13.77 2.87
N ILE A 136 9.77 12.53 3.39
CA ILE A 136 10.72 11.47 3.06
C ILE A 136 10.65 11.15 1.56
N LEU A 137 9.45 10.96 1.00
CA LEU A 137 9.27 10.64 -0.41
C LEU A 137 9.79 11.75 -1.33
N MET A 138 9.50 13.01 -1.03
CA MET A 138 10.01 14.17 -1.79
C MET A 138 11.55 14.24 -1.76
N ASN A 139 12.14 14.08 -0.59
CA ASN A 139 13.60 14.10 -0.44
C ASN A 139 14.26 12.94 -1.20
N SER A 140 13.66 11.75 -1.17
CA SER A 140 14.17 10.59 -1.91
C SER A 140 14.04 10.79 -3.41
N ALA A 141 12.93 11.35 -3.88
CA ALA A 141 12.67 11.60 -5.31
C ALA A 141 13.70 12.53 -5.95
N ASN A 142 14.18 13.55 -5.24
CA ASN A 142 15.17 14.52 -5.74
C ASN A 142 16.48 13.88 -6.22
N GLN A 143 16.76 12.64 -5.83
CA GLN A 143 17.97 11.89 -6.20
C GLN A 143 17.69 10.72 -7.14
N MET A 144 16.43 10.57 -7.57
CA MET A 144 15.98 9.39 -8.32
C MET A 144 15.60 9.74 -9.76
N PRO A 145 15.98 8.92 -10.75
CA PRO A 145 15.44 9.05 -12.09
C PRO A 145 13.96 8.71 -12.12
N ASN A 146 13.21 9.33 -13.02
CA ASN A 146 11.74 9.23 -13.12
C ASN A 146 11.20 7.78 -13.13
N TRP A 147 11.90 6.83 -13.77
CA TRP A 147 11.46 5.44 -13.81
C TRP A 147 11.48 4.77 -12.43
N LYS A 148 12.42 5.17 -11.54
CA LYS A 148 12.45 4.67 -10.16
C LYS A 148 11.29 5.23 -9.35
N ILE A 149 11.03 6.54 -9.45
CA ILE A 149 9.87 7.19 -8.80
C ILE A 149 8.59 6.46 -9.20
N PHE A 150 8.39 6.24 -10.51
CA PHE A 150 7.21 5.54 -11.02
C PHE A 150 7.09 4.12 -10.45
N LEU A 151 8.17 3.36 -10.45
CA LEU A 151 8.15 1.97 -9.99
C LEU A 151 7.98 1.87 -8.47
N CYS A 152 8.83 2.60 -7.71
CA CYS A 152 8.92 2.46 -6.25
C CYS A 152 7.81 3.18 -5.51
N PHE A 153 7.26 4.27 -6.06
CA PHE A 153 6.23 5.04 -5.35
C PHE A 153 4.82 4.84 -5.91
N CYS A 154 4.69 4.37 -7.17
CA CYS A 154 3.37 4.17 -7.75
C CYS A 154 2.99 2.69 -7.87
N ILE A 155 3.86 1.83 -8.43
CA ILE A 155 3.51 0.45 -8.77
C ILE A 155 3.69 -0.49 -7.57
N LEU A 156 4.90 -0.55 -6.99
CA LEU A 156 5.21 -1.54 -5.95
C LEU A 156 4.33 -1.38 -4.70
N PRO A 157 4.12 -0.16 -4.15
CA PRO A 157 3.22 0.03 -3.02
C PRO A 157 1.78 -0.35 -3.34
N ALA A 158 1.26 0.04 -4.53
CA ALA A 158 -0.10 -0.31 -4.93
C ALA A 158 -0.34 -1.82 -5.04
N ILE A 159 0.70 -2.62 -5.26
CA ILE A 159 0.60 -4.09 -5.28
C ILE A 159 0.77 -4.66 -3.87
N SER A 160 1.88 -4.38 -3.21
CA SER A 160 2.23 -5.00 -1.93
C SER A 160 1.29 -4.63 -0.80
N GLU A 161 0.96 -3.35 -0.67
CA GLU A 161 0.07 -2.87 0.39
C GLU A 161 -1.38 -3.34 0.19
N GLU A 162 -1.87 -3.43 -1.06
CA GLU A 162 -3.19 -3.99 -1.30
C GLU A 162 -3.25 -5.50 -1.01
N ILE A 163 -2.20 -6.26 -1.31
CA ILE A 163 -2.10 -7.68 -0.92
C ILE A 163 -2.16 -7.83 0.60
N LEU A 164 -1.40 -7.01 1.34
CA LEU A 164 -1.38 -7.07 2.81
C LEU A 164 -2.74 -6.68 3.42
N THR A 165 -3.33 -5.61 2.93
CA THR A 165 -4.51 -5.00 3.55
C THR A 165 -5.82 -5.63 3.03
N ARG A 166 -6.08 -5.58 1.73
CA ARG A 166 -7.33 -6.09 1.13
C ARG A 166 -7.25 -7.59 0.91
N GLY A 167 -6.09 -8.06 0.46
CA GLY A 167 -5.84 -9.48 0.28
C GLY A 167 -5.85 -10.25 1.59
N LEU A 168 -4.95 -9.97 2.51
CA LEU A 168 -4.79 -10.74 3.74
C LEU A 168 -5.80 -10.34 4.81
N ILE A 169 -5.86 -9.05 5.20
CA ILE A 169 -6.68 -8.62 6.34
C ILE A 169 -8.16 -8.73 6.02
N MET A 170 -8.65 -8.06 4.97
CA MET A 170 -10.08 -8.08 4.69
C MET A 170 -10.58 -9.46 4.30
N ARG A 171 -9.86 -10.12 3.38
CA ARG A 171 -10.37 -11.36 2.76
C ARG A 171 -10.19 -12.61 3.63
N TYR A 172 -9.07 -12.73 4.36
CA TYR A 172 -8.71 -13.98 5.05
C TYR A 172 -8.65 -13.85 6.57
N PHE A 173 -8.43 -12.67 7.13
CA PHE A 173 -8.40 -12.50 8.58
C PHE A 173 -9.82 -12.39 9.16
N VAL A 174 -10.68 -11.54 8.59
CA VAL A 174 -12.07 -11.32 9.06
C VAL A 174 -13.10 -11.47 7.93
N PRO A 175 -13.13 -12.59 7.20
CA PRO A 175 -13.93 -12.75 5.99
C PRO A 175 -15.45 -12.58 6.22
N LYS A 176 -15.94 -12.88 7.42
CA LYS A 176 -17.37 -12.80 7.76
C LYS A 176 -17.85 -11.41 8.18
N HIS A 177 -16.92 -10.48 8.40
CA HIS A 177 -17.20 -9.14 8.92
C HIS A 177 -16.55 -8.08 8.03
N PRO A 178 -17.10 -7.83 6.82
CA PRO A 178 -16.46 -6.95 5.84
C PRO A 178 -16.21 -5.55 6.37
N PHE A 179 -17.14 -4.98 7.12
CA PHE A 179 -16.95 -3.64 7.72
C PHE A 179 -15.79 -3.63 8.72
N LEU A 180 -15.71 -4.64 9.61
CA LEU A 180 -14.56 -4.78 10.51
C LEU A 180 -13.25 -4.96 9.72
N GLY A 181 -13.30 -5.74 8.63
CA GLY A 181 -12.18 -5.90 7.72
C GLY A 181 -11.71 -4.58 7.12
N MET A 182 -12.65 -3.72 6.68
CA MET A 182 -12.34 -2.38 6.17
C MET A 182 -11.65 -1.51 7.22
N VAL A 183 -12.21 -1.47 8.44
CA VAL A 183 -11.64 -0.69 9.57
C VAL A 183 -10.24 -1.16 9.92
N LEU A 184 -10.03 -2.48 10.08
CA LEU A 184 -8.73 -3.05 10.42
C LEU A 184 -7.70 -2.85 9.31
N ALA A 185 -8.09 -3.07 8.05
CA ALA A 185 -7.21 -2.87 6.90
C ALA A 185 -6.82 -1.40 6.72
N ALA A 186 -7.76 -0.47 6.93
CA ALA A 186 -7.47 0.97 6.87
C ALA A 186 -6.57 1.42 8.01
N ALA A 187 -6.80 0.93 9.24
CA ALA A 187 -5.95 1.24 10.37
C ALA A 187 -4.52 0.70 10.16
N PHE A 188 -4.39 -0.54 9.71
CA PHE A 188 -3.10 -1.12 9.37
C PHE A 188 -2.39 -0.33 8.26
N PHE A 189 -3.11 0.00 7.18
CA PHE A 189 -2.60 0.83 6.10
C PHE A 189 -2.04 2.17 6.61
N ALA A 190 -2.79 2.87 7.48
CA ALA A 190 -2.35 4.13 8.06
C ALA A 190 -1.08 3.99 8.91
N THR A 191 -0.89 2.85 9.60
CA THR A 191 0.33 2.61 10.41
C THR A 191 1.57 2.32 9.58
N LEU A 192 1.44 1.98 8.30
CA LEU A 192 2.58 1.83 7.38
C LEU A 192 3.17 3.18 6.95
N HIS A 193 2.44 4.28 7.18
CA HIS A 193 2.83 5.61 6.74
C HIS A 193 3.32 6.45 7.93
N ALA A 194 4.55 6.95 7.84
CA ALA A 194 5.13 7.78 8.88
C ALA A 194 4.32 9.07 9.08
N SER A 195 3.81 9.25 10.29
CA SER A 195 2.94 10.37 10.64
C SER A 195 3.40 10.99 11.95
N ASN A 196 3.67 12.30 11.94
CA ASN A 196 4.04 13.08 13.14
C ASN A 196 2.84 13.68 13.88
N LEU A 197 1.67 13.77 13.20
CA LEU A 197 0.42 14.25 13.75
C LEU A 197 -0.68 13.21 13.59
N TRP A 198 -1.60 13.17 14.56
CA TRP A 198 -2.78 12.27 14.48
C TRP A 198 -3.64 12.53 13.24
N ILE A 199 -3.69 13.77 12.76
CA ILE A 199 -4.47 14.16 11.58
C ILE A 199 -3.86 13.60 10.29
N HIS A 200 -2.53 13.49 10.19
CA HIS A 200 -1.85 12.83 9.08
C HIS A 200 -2.19 11.34 9.05
N TRP A 201 -2.15 10.68 10.23
CA TRP A 201 -2.58 9.29 10.34
C TRP A 201 -4.05 9.12 9.93
N LEU A 202 -4.93 10.05 10.34
CA LEU A 202 -6.34 10.05 9.95
C LEU A 202 -6.51 10.20 8.43
N GLY A 203 -5.67 10.99 7.77
CA GLY A 203 -5.64 11.12 6.31
C GLY A 203 -5.34 9.79 5.61
N TYR A 204 -4.30 9.07 6.05
CA TYR A 204 -3.99 7.73 5.54
C TYR A 204 -5.07 6.71 5.88
N TYR A 205 -5.67 6.80 7.07
CA TYR A 205 -6.80 5.96 7.43
C TYR A 205 -8.02 6.17 6.51
N ALA A 206 -8.36 7.42 6.22
CA ALA A 206 -9.46 7.76 5.31
C ALA A 206 -9.19 7.27 3.88
N MET A 207 -7.95 7.42 3.39
CA MET A 207 -7.51 6.83 2.12
C MET A 207 -7.63 5.30 2.16
N GLY A 208 -7.16 4.67 3.22
CA GLY A 208 -7.33 3.24 3.46
C GLY A 208 -8.79 2.78 3.43
N MET A 209 -9.71 3.57 4.01
CA MET A 209 -11.15 3.29 3.97
C MET A 209 -11.73 3.38 2.55
N ALA A 210 -11.32 4.37 1.74
CA ALA A 210 -11.77 4.51 0.36
C ALA A 210 -11.32 3.32 -0.51
N LEU A 211 -10.06 2.89 -0.35
CA LEU A 211 -9.52 1.70 -1.02
C LEU A 211 -10.24 0.42 -0.58
N ALA A 212 -10.49 0.28 0.72
CA ALA A 212 -11.24 -0.85 1.28
C ALA A 212 -12.69 -0.88 0.78
N TRP A 213 -13.33 0.28 0.67
CA TRP A 213 -14.66 0.41 0.09
C TRP A 213 -14.68 0.01 -1.40
N THR A 214 -13.69 0.46 -2.18
CA THR A 214 -13.55 0.08 -3.59
C THR A 214 -13.42 -1.44 -3.75
N TYR A 215 -12.58 -2.06 -2.92
CA TYR A 215 -12.45 -3.51 -2.90
C TYR A 215 -13.78 -4.20 -2.51
N TYR A 216 -14.45 -3.73 -1.47
CA TYR A 216 -15.75 -4.26 -1.04
C TYR A 216 -16.82 -4.18 -2.14
N ARG A 217 -16.89 -3.06 -2.84
CA ARG A 217 -17.86 -2.81 -3.92
C ARG A 217 -17.64 -3.69 -5.14
N THR A 218 -16.39 -3.95 -5.48
CA THR A 218 -16.01 -4.66 -6.71
C THR A 218 -15.75 -6.15 -6.48
N GLY A 219 -15.39 -6.55 -5.25
CA GLY A 219 -14.86 -7.88 -4.95
C GLY A 219 -13.49 -8.15 -5.61
N ARG A 220 -12.81 -7.11 -6.10
CA ARG A 220 -11.59 -7.22 -6.92
C ARG A 220 -10.47 -6.38 -6.33
N ILE A 221 -9.38 -7.05 -5.98
CA ILE A 221 -8.19 -6.36 -5.45
C ILE A 221 -7.58 -5.43 -6.50
N GLU A 222 -7.69 -5.80 -7.78
CA GLU A 222 -7.20 -5.02 -8.91
C GLU A 222 -7.87 -3.64 -8.99
N ALA A 223 -9.12 -3.50 -8.53
CA ALA A 223 -9.79 -2.21 -8.47
C ALA A 223 -9.16 -1.30 -7.42
N ALA A 224 -8.90 -1.82 -6.22
CA ALA A 224 -8.21 -1.08 -5.17
C ALA A 224 -6.77 -0.73 -5.59
N MET A 225 -6.03 -1.69 -6.18
CA MET A 225 -4.69 -1.43 -6.76
C MET A 225 -4.71 -0.32 -7.81
N THR A 226 -5.73 -0.29 -8.68
CA THR A 226 -5.86 0.76 -9.71
C THR A 226 -6.11 2.12 -9.07
N VAL A 227 -7.01 2.22 -8.09
CA VAL A 227 -7.29 3.47 -7.37
C VAL A 227 -6.05 3.94 -6.62
N HIS A 228 -5.35 3.02 -5.95
CA HIS A 228 -4.12 3.31 -5.22
C HIS A 228 -3.01 3.80 -6.15
N PHE A 229 -2.79 3.09 -7.26
CA PHE A 229 -1.85 3.50 -8.30
C PHE A 229 -2.15 4.91 -8.83
N ILE A 230 -3.41 5.22 -9.17
CA ILE A 230 -3.81 6.53 -9.66
C ILE A 230 -3.52 7.61 -8.63
N ASN A 231 -3.85 7.36 -7.35
CA ASN A 231 -3.55 8.28 -6.27
C ASN A 231 -2.05 8.56 -6.16
N ASN A 232 -1.23 7.52 -6.10
CA ASN A 232 0.21 7.65 -5.96
C ASN A 232 0.83 8.31 -7.19
N PHE A 233 0.38 7.97 -8.39
CA PHE A 233 0.85 8.59 -9.63
C PHE A 233 0.59 10.10 -9.64
N ILE A 234 -0.63 10.54 -9.27
CA ILE A 234 -0.96 11.97 -9.20
C ILE A 234 -0.15 12.66 -8.10
N ALA A 235 0.04 12.02 -6.94
CA ALA A 235 0.84 12.55 -5.84
C ALA A 235 2.34 12.70 -6.21
N THR A 236 2.83 11.89 -7.16
CA THR A 236 4.24 11.96 -7.62
C THR A 236 4.47 12.94 -8.77
N ILE A 237 3.42 13.52 -9.39
CA ILE A 237 3.59 14.48 -10.49
C ILE A 237 4.58 15.62 -10.15
N PRO A 238 4.52 16.26 -8.97
CA PRO A 238 5.49 17.31 -8.62
C PRO A 238 6.94 16.82 -8.60
N MET A 239 7.17 15.53 -8.29
CA MET A 239 8.50 14.93 -8.22
C MET A 239 9.14 14.74 -9.60
N TYR A 240 8.34 14.70 -10.68
CA TYR A 240 8.86 14.62 -12.06
C TYR A 240 9.23 15.99 -12.65
N LEU A 241 8.78 17.06 -11.98
CA LEU A 241 8.94 18.43 -12.45
C LEU A 241 10.03 19.18 -11.68
N SER A 242 10.52 18.62 -10.59
CA SER A 242 11.62 19.13 -9.77
C SER A 242 12.97 18.65 -10.30
#